data_23bea9ab6762000f2ce1728c5535d45e
#
_entry.id   23bea9ab6762000f2ce1728c5535d45e
#
_cell.length_a   1.000
_cell.length_b   1.000
_cell.length_c   1.000
_cell.angle_alpha   90.00
_cell.angle_beta   90.00
_cell.angle_gamma   90.00
#
_symmetry.space_group_name_H-M   'P 1'
#
loop_
_entity.id
_entity.type
_entity.pdbx_description
1 polymer ?
#
loop_
_entity_poly.entity_id
_entity_poly.type
_entity_poly.pdbx_seq_one_letter_code
_entity_poly.pdbx_strand_id
1 'polypeptide(L)'
;MEHAISLLFRSIFVDNMIFAFFLGMCSYLAVSKTVKTSLGLGLAVTFVLTVTVPVNYLLQTKVLGPNCLADGVDLSYLSFILFIAVIAGMVQLVEMTVEKYSPSLYAALGIFLPLIAVNCAIMGASLFMQQRILMDPSNSQAITSIWDAIVYGFGSGLGWTLAIVAMGAIREKMQYSDVPKTLQGLGIVFITVGLMALAMMCFSGLNI
;
A
#
# COMPACT_ATOMS: atom_id res chain seq x y z
N MET A 1 -1.44 19.61 13.05
CA MET A 1 -0.55 18.51 13.48
C MET A 1 -1.34 17.31 14.01
N GLU A 2 -2.35 17.52 14.83
CA GLU A 2 -3.21 16.43 15.36
C GLU A 2 -3.89 15.63 14.24
N HIS A 3 -4.45 16.31 13.23
CA HIS A 3 -5.07 15.66 12.07
C HIS A 3 -4.11 14.74 11.32
N ALA A 4 -2.86 15.18 11.07
CA ALA A 4 -1.87 14.38 10.35
C ALA A 4 -1.42 13.13 11.15
N ILE A 5 -1.30 13.24 12.47
CA ILE A 5 -0.94 12.12 13.35
C ILE A 5 -2.09 11.11 13.41
N SER A 6 -3.33 11.58 13.56
CA SER A 6 -4.52 10.74 13.52
C SER A 6 -4.66 9.99 12.18
N LEU A 7 -4.46 10.71 11.07
CA LEU A 7 -4.49 10.12 9.73
C LEU A 7 -3.39 9.06 9.55
N LEU A 8 -2.17 9.33 10.03
CA LEU A 8 -1.04 8.40 9.97
C LEU A 8 -1.34 7.13 10.78
N PHE A 9 -1.75 7.27 12.04
CA PHE A 9 -2.03 6.13 12.91
C PHE A 9 -3.16 5.26 12.33
N ARG A 10 -4.22 5.90 11.85
CA ARG A 10 -5.35 5.22 11.24
C ARG A 10 -4.95 4.46 9.97
N SER A 11 -4.12 5.07 9.12
CA SER A 11 -3.63 4.43 7.88
C SER A 11 -2.74 3.22 8.14
N ILE A 12 -2.00 3.20 9.26
CA ILE A 12 -1.12 2.08 9.61
C ILE A 12 -1.92 0.91 10.20
N PHE A 13 -2.81 1.18 11.16
CA PHE A 13 -3.42 0.13 11.98
C PHE A 13 -4.87 -0.18 11.59
N VAL A 14 -5.70 0.83 11.38
CA VAL A 14 -7.14 0.64 11.12
C VAL A 14 -7.40 0.35 9.65
N ASP A 15 -6.93 1.23 8.77
CA ASP A 15 -7.14 1.14 7.33
C ASP A 15 -5.93 0.47 6.64
N ASN A 16 -5.39 -0.57 7.26
CA ASN A 16 -4.27 -1.34 6.71
C ASN A 16 -4.69 -2.04 5.43
N MET A 17 -3.95 -1.82 4.33
CA MET A 17 -4.29 -2.35 3.01
C MET A 17 -4.38 -3.87 2.96
N ILE A 18 -3.60 -4.59 3.78
CA ILE A 18 -3.63 -6.05 3.81
C ILE A 18 -4.75 -6.56 4.74
N PHE A 19 -4.80 -6.09 5.98
CA PHE A 19 -5.67 -6.68 6.99
C PHE A 19 -7.12 -6.21 6.88
N ALA A 20 -7.36 -4.95 6.47
CA ALA A 20 -8.71 -4.43 6.32
C ALA A 20 -9.31 -4.71 4.93
N PHE A 21 -8.51 -4.64 3.88
CA PHE A 21 -9.01 -4.68 2.50
C PHE A 21 -8.48 -5.86 1.67
N PHE A 22 -7.56 -6.66 2.19
CA PHE A 22 -6.90 -7.77 1.50
C PHE A 22 -6.20 -7.37 0.19
N LEU A 23 -5.79 -6.11 0.08
CA LEU A 23 -5.13 -5.59 -1.10
C LEU A 23 -3.61 -5.85 -1.06
N GLY A 24 -3.06 -6.27 -2.20
CA GLY A 24 -1.64 -6.59 -2.30
C GLY A 24 -1.26 -7.99 -1.81
N MET A 25 -2.23 -8.89 -1.67
CA MET A 25 -2.00 -10.27 -1.22
C MET A 25 -1.10 -11.07 -2.17
N CYS A 26 -1.10 -10.79 -3.46
CA CYS A 26 -0.25 -11.48 -4.44
C CYS A 26 1.24 -11.31 -4.12
N SER A 27 1.69 -10.07 -3.96
CA SER A 27 3.08 -9.77 -3.57
C SER A 27 3.38 -10.17 -2.13
N TYR A 28 2.42 -10.00 -1.23
CA TYR A 28 2.52 -10.41 0.16
C TYR A 28 2.78 -11.92 0.32
N LEU A 29 2.00 -12.78 -0.36
CA LEU A 29 2.17 -14.23 -0.30
C LEU A 29 3.44 -14.71 -0.99
N ALA A 30 3.82 -14.07 -2.10
CA ALA A 30 4.98 -14.48 -2.89
C ALA A 30 6.30 -14.20 -2.17
N VAL A 31 6.42 -13.04 -1.51
CA VAL A 31 7.69 -12.52 -1.00
C VAL A 31 7.88 -12.72 0.51
N SER A 32 6.82 -12.93 1.27
CA SER A 32 6.88 -13.09 2.74
C SER A 32 7.52 -14.41 3.22
N LYS A 33 8.51 -14.94 2.50
CA LYS A 33 9.19 -16.19 2.87
C LYS A 33 10.27 -15.96 3.93
N THR A 34 10.96 -14.83 3.89
CA THR A 34 12.01 -14.46 4.85
C THR A 34 11.85 -13.01 5.27
N VAL A 35 12.26 -12.68 6.50
CA VAL A 35 12.20 -11.32 7.03
C VAL A 35 13.01 -10.34 6.19
N LYS A 36 14.18 -10.75 5.72
CA LYS A 36 15.08 -9.88 4.94
C LYS A 36 14.46 -9.44 3.61
N THR A 37 13.88 -10.38 2.86
CA THR A 37 13.21 -10.05 1.58
C THR A 37 11.92 -9.26 1.81
N SER A 38 11.17 -9.57 2.86
CA SER A 38 9.95 -8.85 3.26
C SER A 38 10.24 -7.40 3.61
N LEU A 39 11.33 -7.13 4.35
CA LEU A 39 11.73 -5.78 4.70
C LEU A 39 12.15 -4.97 3.46
N GLY A 40 12.95 -5.57 2.58
CA GLY A 40 13.39 -4.92 1.35
C GLY A 40 12.21 -4.51 0.45
N LEU A 41 11.27 -5.43 0.23
CA LEU A 41 10.08 -5.14 -0.55
C LEU A 41 9.16 -4.12 0.15
N GLY A 42 9.01 -4.23 1.47
CA GLY A 42 8.23 -3.30 2.27
C GLY A 42 8.72 -1.86 2.14
N LEU A 43 10.02 -1.64 2.26
CA LEU A 43 10.63 -0.32 2.07
C LEU A 43 10.43 0.21 0.65
N ALA A 44 10.59 -0.64 -0.37
CA ALA A 44 10.36 -0.25 -1.75
C ALA A 44 8.90 0.17 -2.00
N VAL A 45 7.92 -0.60 -1.50
CA VAL A 45 6.50 -0.28 -1.61
C VAL A 45 6.16 1.01 -0.85
N THR A 46 6.73 1.21 0.35
CA THR A 46 6.53 2.44 1.13
C THR A 46 7.05 3.66 0.37
N PHE A 47 8.23 3.56 -0.22
CA PHE A 47 8.80 4.63 -1.03
C PHE A 47 7.91 4.95 -2.24
N VAL A 48 7.51 3.93 -2.99
CA VAL A 48 6.62 4.11 -4.15
C VAL A 48 5.29 4.75 -3.75
N LEU A 49 4.64 4.29 -2.67
CA LEU A 49 3.40 4.88 -2.17
C LEU A 49 3.55 6.34 -1.77
N THR A 50 4.65 6.67 -1.07
CA THR A 50 4.92 8.04 -0.61
C THR A 50 5.08 9.01 -1.77
N VAL A 51 5.58 8.57 -2.92
CA VAL A 51 5.75 9.40 -4.11
C VAL A 51 4.49 9.38 -4.99
N THR A 52 3.90 8.21 -5.18
CA THR A 52 2.80 8.02 -6.13
C THR A 52 1.48 8.64 -5.67
N VAL A 53 1.15 8.53 -4.36
CA VAL A 53 -0.12 9.05 -3.82
C VAL A 53 -0.21 10.58 -3.95
N PRO A 54 0.81 11.39 -3.61
CA PRO A 54 0.76 12.83 -3.84
C PRO A 54 0.71 13.22 -5.32
N VAL A 55 1.38 12.47 -6.20
CA VAL A 55 1.31 12.71 -7.64
C VAL A 55 -0.12 12.46 -8.16
N ASN A 56 -0.74 11.37 -7.75
CA ASN A 56 -2.13 11.06 -8.08
C ASN A 56 -3.10 12.10 -7.47
N TYR A 57 -2.80 12.62 -6.27
CA TYR A 57 -3.56 13.71 -5.67
C TYR A 57 -3.51 14.98 -6.54
N LEU A 58 -2.32 15.37 -7.00
CA LEU A 58 -2.17 16.51 -7.90
C LEU A 58 -2.90 16.30 -9.23
N LEU A 59 -2.81 15.09 -9.78
CA LEU A 59 -3.51 14.73 -11.00
C LEU A 59 -5.04 14.83 -10.81
N GLN A 60 -5.56 14.29 -9.70
CA GLN A 60 -6.98 14.33 -9.39
C GLN A 60 -7.49 15.76 -9.21
N THR A 61 -6.74 16.61 -8.51
CA THR A 61 -7.16 17.99 -8.18
C THR A 61 -6.94 18.99 -9.32
N LYS A 62 -5.89 18.80 -10.15
CA LYS A 62 -5.49 19.74 -11.19
C LYS A 62 -5.95 19.36 -12.61
N VAL A 63 -6.14 18.06 -12.87
CA VAL A 63 -6.45 17.55 -14.22
C VAL A 63 -7.86 16.98 -14.30
N LEU A 64 -8.26 16.20 -13.31
CA LEU A 64 -9.56 15.53 -13.28
C LEU A 64 -10.62 16.30 -12.48
N GLY A 65 -10.24 17.40 -11.83
CA GLY A 65 -11.20 18.23 -11.07
C GLY A 65 -12.34 18.73 -11.95
N PRO A 66 -13.55 18.90 -11.40
CA PRO A 66 -14.67 19.47 -12.14
C PRO A 66 -14.30 20.86 -12.65
N ASN A 67 -14.46 21.10 -13.95
CA ASN A 67 -14.13 22.35 -14.67
C ASN A 67 -12.65 22.62 -14.98
N CYS A 68 -11.76 21.63 -14.95
CA CYS A 68 -10.33 21.87 -15.22
C CYS A 68 -9.95 21.73 -16.71
N LEU A 69 -10.51 20.80 -17.47
CA LEU A 69 -10.18 20.57 -18.89
C LEU A 69 -11.34 20.75 -19.86
N ALA A 70 -12.59 20.49 -19.47
CA ALA A 70 -13.74 20.69 -20.34
C ALA A 70 -15.01 20.89 -19.50
N ASP A 71 -15.73 21.97 -19.78
CA ASP A 71 -17.04 22.24 -19.18
C ASP A 71 -18.03 21.13 -19.57
N GLY A 72 -18.44 20.32 -18.57
CA GLY A 72 -19.56 19.38 -18.71
C GLY A 72 -19.20 17.92 -19.00
N VAL A 73 -17.92 17.51 -18.97
CA VAL A 73 -17.53 16.11 -19.13
C VAL A 73 -16.91 15.59 -17.81
N ASP A 74 -17.60 14.63 -17.18
CA ASP A 74 -17.08 13.94 -16.00
C ASP A 74 -15.93 13.01 -16.39
N LEU A 75 -14.69 13.51 -16.31
CA LEU A 75 -13.48 12.72 -16.54
C LEU A 75 -13.15 11.77 -15.38
N SER A 76 -14.01 11.67 -14.38
CA SER A 76 -13.83 10.76 -13.24
C SER A 76 -13.66 9.30 -13.67
N TYR A 77 -14.22 8.92 -14.80
CA TYR A 77 -14.09 7.58 -15.38
C TYR A 77 -12.65 7.27 -15.88
N LEU A 78 -11.93 8.32 -16.30
CA LEU A 78 -10.54 8.19 -16.74
C LEU A 78 -9.55 8.16 -15.56
N SER A 79 -9.97 8.51 -14.35
CA SER A 79 -9.08 8.56 -13.19
C SER A 79 -8.40 7.22 -12.92
N PHE A 80 -9.14 6.13 -13.07
CA PHE A 80 -8.63 4.78 -12.88
C PHE A 80 -7.47 4.44 -13.85
N ILE A 81 -7.66 4.72 -15.14
CA ILE A 81 -6.64 4.46 -16.17
C ILE A 81 -5.42 5.35 -15.97
N LEU A 82 -5.65 6.63 -15.65
CA LEU A 82 -4.57 7.58 -15.40
C LEU A 82 -3.75 7.21 -14.17
N PHE A 83 -4.40 6.75 -13.09
CA PHE A 83 -3.69 6.30 -11.90
C PHE A 83 -2.81 5.09 -12.18
N ILE A 84 -3.31 4.09 -12.95
CA ILE A 84 -2.50 2.95 -13.35
C ILE A 84 -1.29 3.41 -14.19
N ALA A 85 -1.49 4.31 -15.14
CA ALA A 85 -0.41 4.82 -15.98
C ALA A 85 0.66 5.55 -15.17
N VAL A 86 0.25 6.40 -14.21
CA VAL A 86 1.17 7.09 -13.31
C VAL A 86 1.92 6.13 -12.41
N ILE A 87 1.22 5.14 -11.82
CA ILE A 87 1.84 4.10 -10.98
C ILE A 87 2.89 3.34 -11.77
N ALA A 88 2.56 2.89 -12.98
CA ALA A 88 3.49 2.16 -13.84
C ALA A 88 4.73 3.01 -14.19
N GLY A 89 4.53 4.28 -14.56
CA GLY A 89 5.62 5.21 -14.87
C GLY A 89 6.52 5.48 -13.66
N MET A 90 5.95 5.69 -12.48
CA MET A 90 6.71 5.93 -11.26
C MET A 90 7.51 4.69 -10.83
N VAL A 91 6.92 3.51 -10.92
CA VAL A 91 7.63 2.25 -10.61
C VAL A 91 8.77 2.03 -11.59
N GLN A 92 8.59 2.31 -12.88
CA GLN A 92 9.66 2.21 -13.88
C GLN A 92 10.83 3.14 -13.56
N LEU A 93 10.55 4.39 -13.11
CA LEU A 93 11.58 5.31 -12.67
C LEU A 93 12.33 4.80 -11.44
N VAL A 94 11.62 4.22 -10.47
CA VAL A 94 12.22 3.61 -9.29
C VAL A 94 13.08 2.42 -9.67
N GLU A 95 12.63 1.58 -10.59
CA GLU A 95 13.38 0.42 -11.10
C GLU A 95 14.71 0.84 -11.71
N MET A 96 14.70 1.79 -12.64
CA MET A 96 15.92 2.33 -13.25
C MET A 96 16.86 2.98 -12.22
N THR A 97 16.31 3.62 -11.21
CA THR A 97 17.07 4.25 -10.13
C THR A 97 17.75 3.20 -9.25
N VAL A 98 17.03 2.17 -8.84
CA VAL A 98 17.54 1.08 -8.00
C VAL A 98 18.60 0.26 -8.77
N GLU A 99 18.38 -0.02 -10.05
CA GLU A 99 19.35 -0.70 -10.92
C GLU A 99 20.68 0.05 -10.95
N LYS A 100 20.64 1.38 -11.08
CA LYS A 100 21.83 2.23 -11.18
C LYS A 100 22.59 2.37 -9.86
N TYR A 101 21.87 2.54 -8.73
CA TYR A 101 22.49 2.87 -7.44
C TYR A 101 22.78 1.67 -6.55
N SER A 102 22.04 0.59 -6.69
CA SER A 102 22.16 -0.61 -5.83
C SER A 102 21.94 -1.89 -6.61
N PRO A 103 22.94 -2.33 -7.44
CA PRO A 103 22.80 -3.56 -8.21
C PRO A 103 22.62 -4.81 -7.34
N SER A 104 23.15 -4.82 -6.12
CA SER A 104 22.95 -5.89 -5.15
C SER A 104 21.49 -6.00 -4.68
N LEU A 105 20.82 -4.86 -4.45
CA LEU A 105 19.40 -4.81 -4.09
C LEU A 105 18.54 -5.16 -5.30
N TYR A 106 18.91 -4.71 -6.48
CA TYR A 106 18.25 -5.06 -7.74
C TYR A 106 18.30 -6.57 -8.00
N ALA A 107 19.44 -7.23 -7.80
CA ALA A 107 19.55 -8.68 -7.93
C ALA A 107 18.68 -9.45 -6.94
N ALA A 108 18.50 -8.93 -5.73
CA ALA A 108 17.62 -9.52 -4.72
C ALA A 108 16.13 -9.27 -4.99
N LEU A 109 15.77 -8.11 -5.51
CA LEU A 109 14.40 -7.65 -5.75
C LEU A 109 13.97 -7.73 -7.21
N GLY A 110 14.88 -7.96 -8.18
CA GLY A 110 14.65 -7.79 -9.60
C GLY A 110 13.48 -8.58 -10.18
N ILE A 111 13.21 -9.78 -9.65
CA ILE A 111 12.03 -10.58 -10.03
C ILE A 111 10.74 -9.99 -9.45
N PHE A 112 10.84 -9.26 -8.35
CA PHE A 112 9.68 -8.72 -7.61
C PHE A 112 9.35 -7.26 -7.96
N LEU A 113 10.24 -6.55 -8.64
CA LEU A 113 9.99 -5.16 -9.06
C LEU A 113 8.76 -5.01 -9.98
N PRO A 114 8.56 -5.84 -11.03
CA PRO A 114 7.33 -5.80 -11.80
C PRO A 114 6.09 -6.07 -10.96
N LEU A 115 6.23 -6.85 -9.88
CA LEU A 115 5.14 -7.15 -8.94
C LEU A 115 4.74 -5.92 -8.11
N ILE A 116 5.63 -4.95 -7.95
CA ILE A 116 5.32 -3.66 -7.30
C ILE A 116 4.42 -2.82 -8.23
N ALA A 117 4.69 -2.79 -9.53
CA ALA A 117 3.92 -2.02 -10.50
C ALA A 117 2.44 -2.45 -10.56
N VAL A 118 2.18 -3.75 -10.48
CA VAL A 118 0.83 -4.33 -10.49
C VAL A 118 0.27 -4.59 -9.09
N ASN A 119 0.86 -3.98 -8.06
CA ASN A 119 0.44 -4.20 -6.68
C ASN A 119 -0.91 -3.53 -6.40
N CYS A 120 -1.91 -4.34 -6.08
CA CYS A 120 -3.25 -3.88 -5.76
C CYS A 120 -3.30 -2.92 -4.56
N ALA A 121 -2.32 -2.98 -3.64
CA ALA A 121 -2.27 -2.07 -2.50
C ALA A 121 -1.94 -0.64 -2.93
N ILE A 122 -1.06 -0.45 -3.91
CA ILE A 122 -0.70 0.88 -4.43
C ILE A 122 -1.88 1.48 -5.19
N MET A 123 -2.53 0.65 -6.01
CA MET A 123 -3.75 1.07 -6.70
C MET A 123 -4.88 1.38 -5.73
N GLY A 124 -5.09 0.51 -4.74
CA GLY A 124 -6.08 0.70 -3.68
C GLY A 124 -5.86 1.97 -2.88
N ALA A 125 -4.63 2.27 -2.48
CA ALA A 125 -4.30 3.52 -1.79
C ALA A 125 -4.66 4.76 -2.63
N SER A 126 -4.41 4.73 -3.94
CA SER A 126 -4.78 5.82 -4.85
C SER A 126 -6.29 5.98 -4.98
N LEU A 127 -7.05 4.89 -5.04
CA LEU A 127 -8.52 4.94 -5.09
C LEU A 127 -9.13 5.41 -3.76
N PHE A 128 -8.62 4.94 -2.63
CA PHE A 128 -9.08 5.41 -1.32
C PHE A 128 -8.71 6.87 -1.09
N MET A 129 -7.55 7.33 -1.58
CA MET A 129 -7.21 8.75 -1.58
C MET A 129 -8.26 9.56 -2.35
N GLN A 130 -8.67 9.11 -3.53
CA GLN A 130 -9.72 9.76 -4.32
C GLN A 130 -11.05 9.82 -3.57
N GLN A 131 -11.47 8.73 -2.92
CA GLN A 131 -12.68 8.73 -2.08
C GLN A 131 -12.58 9.71 -0.92
N ARG A 132 -11.41 9.84 -0.29
CA ARG A 132 -11.18 10.74 0.84
C ARG A 132 -11.11 12.21 0.44
N ILE A 133 -10.76 12.52 -0.80
CA ILE A 133 -10.87 13.90 -1.36
C ILE A 133 -12.35 14.32 -1.47
N LEU A 134 -13.24 13.38 -1.77
CA LEU A 134 -14.68 13.62 -1.92
C LEU A 134 -15.43 13.67 -0.58
N MET A 135 -14.77 13.34 0.53
CA MET A 135 -15.37 13.44 1.86
C MET A 135 -15.42 14.89 2.36
N ASP A 136 -16.37 15.17 3.25
CA ASP A 136 -16.49 16.48 3.89
C ASP A 136 -15.19 16.86 4.63
N PRO A 137 -14.69 18.10 4.49
CA PRO A 137 -13.46 18.55 5.14
C PRO A 137 -13.48 18.49 6.67
N SER A 138 -14.67 18.37 7.28
CA SER A 138 -14.84 18.19 8.72
C SER A 138 -14.52 16.77 9.20
N ASN A 139 -14.39 15.81 8.29
CA ASN A 139 -14.08 14.44 8.63
C ASN A 139 -12.56 14.29 8.85
N SER A 140 -12.18 13.63 9.95
CA SER A 140 -10.77 13.36 10.28
C SER A 140 -10.03 12.50 9.25
N GLN A 141 -10.74 11.96 8.27
CA GLN A 141 -10.20 11.14 7.19
C GLN A 141 -10.07 11.87 5.85
N ALA A 142 -10.60 13.10 5.74
CA ALA A 142 -10.56 13.86 4.51
C ALA A 142 -9.13 14.28 4.17
N ILE A 143 -8.76 14.14 2.91
CA ILE A 143 -7.47 14.59 2.39
C ILE A 143 -7.71 15.93 1.71
N THR A 144 -7.35 17.01 2.39
CA THR A 144 -7.57 18.38 1.91
C THR A 144 -6.31 19.04 1.36
N SER A 145 -5.15 18.52 1.75
CA SER A 145 -3.84 19.08 1.40
C SER A 145 -2.92 18.02 0.80
N ILE A 146 -1.94 18.48 0.02
CA ILE A 146 -0.87 17.61 -0.50
C ILE A 146 -0.07 16.96 0.65
N TRP A 147 0.05 17.65 1.81
CA TRP A 147 0.70 17.10 3.00
C TRP A 147 -0.07 15.91 3.58
N ASP A 148 -1.40 15.99 3.59
CA ASP A 148 -2.25 14.87 4.04
C ASP A 148 -2.09 13.67 3.10
N ALA A 149 -1.97 13.92 1.79
CA ALA A 149 -1.72 12.87 0.80
C ALA A 149 -0.36 12.19 1.01
N ILE A 150 0.70 12.95 1.34
CA ILE A 150 2.03 12.41 1.66
C ILE A 150 1.95 11.56 2.93
N VAL A 151 1.34 12.08 3.99
CA VAL A 151 1.20 11.39 5.28
C VAL A 151 0.39 10.09 5.10
N TYR A 152 -0.69 10.16 4.32
CA TYR A 152 -1.51 8.99 4.01
C TYR A 152 -0.75 7.93 3.21
N GLY A 153 -0.02 8.33 2.15
CA GLY A 153 0.80 7.42 1.34
C GLY A 153 1.89 6.75 2.16
N PHE A 154 2.58 7.52 3.00
CA PHE A 154 3.62 7.02 3.92
C PHE A 154 3.03 6.08 4.97
N GLY A 155 1.91 6.45 5.60
CA GLY A 155 1.21 5.62 6.58
C GLY A 155 0.74 4.29 6.00
N SER A 156 0.10 4.31 4.83
CA SER A 156 -0.35 3.10 4.13
C SER A 156 0.82 2.18 3.77
N GLY A 157 1.95 2.76 3.33
CA GLY A 157 3.18 2.02 3.05
C GLY A 157 3.78 1.37 4.30
N LEU A 158 3.86 2.09 5.41
CA LEU A 158 4.33 1.55 6.68
C LEU A 158 3.41 0.43 7.20
N GLY A 159 2.09 0.60 7.10
CA GLY A 159 1.13 -0.42 7.46
C GLY A 159 1.30 -1.71 6.65
N TRP A 160 1.51 -1.56 5.34
CA TRP A 160 1.79 -2.70 4.45
C TRP A 160 3.13 -3.37 4.78
N THR A 161 4.17 -2.58 5.06
CA THR A 161 5.51 -3.08 5.45
C THR A 161 5.45 -3.83 6.77
N LEU A 162 4.75 -3.29 7.77
CA LEU A 162 4.55 -3.95 9.05
C LEU A 162 3.90 -5.31 8.87
N ALA A 163 2.86 -5.38 8.06
CA ALA A 163 2.14 -6.62 7.81
C ALA A 163 3.04 -7.69 7.14
N ILE A 164 3.79 -7.32 6.09
CA ILE A 164 4.63 -8.29 5.36
C ILE A 164 5.83 -8.77 6.19
N VAL A 165 6.41 -7.89 6.99
CA VAL A 165 7.53 -8.24 7.89
C VAL A 165 7.05 -9.17 9.00
N ALA A 166 5.90 -8.87 9.61
CA ALA A 166 5.30 -9.74 10.63
C ALA A 166 5.00 -11.14 10.07
N MET A 167 4.44 -11.21 8.85
CA MET A 167 4.20 -12.49 8.19
C MET A 167 5.49 -13.23 7.85
N GLY A 168 6.52 -12.51 7.37
CA GLY A 168 7.83 -13.09 7.11
C GLY A 168 8.44 -13.72 8.35
N ALA A 169 8.35 -13.03 9.50
CA ALA A 169 8.83 -13.55 10.78
C ALA A 169 8.05 -14.81 11.26
N ILE A 170 6.73 -14.80 11.08
CA ILE A 170 5.89 -15.95 11.44
C ILE A 170 6.23 -17.15 10.54
N ARG A 171 6.34 -16.94 9.23
CA ARG A 171 6.66 -18.02 8.27
C ARG A 171 8.04 -18.60 8.51
N GLU A 172 9.03 -17.77 8.83
CA GLU A 172 10.38 -18.23 9.16
C GLU A 172 10.38 -19.11 10.42
N LYS A 173 9.57 -18.75 11.42
CA LYS A 173 9.39 -19.52 12.64
C LYS A 173 8.58 -20.81 12.42
N MET A 174 7.59 -20.78 11.54
CA MET A 174 6.77 -21.94 11.19
C MET A 174 7.54 -23.05 10.46
N GLN A 175 8.69 -22.76 9.85
CA GLN A 175 9.54 -23.80 9.25
C GLN A 175 10.05 -24.82 10.25
N TYR A 176 10.14 -24.45 11.52
CA TYR A 176 10.58 -25.33 12.62
C TYR A 176 9.41 -25.99 13.37
N SER A 177 8.18 -25.74 12.96
CA SER A 177 6.98 -26.27 13.60
C SER A 177 6.44 -27.48 12.83
N ASP A 178 5.88 -28.44 13.56
CA ASP A 178 5.29 -29.65 12.98
C ASP A 178 3.87 -29.35 12.49
N VAL A 179 3.76 -29.00 11.22
CA VAL A 179 2.48 -28.64 10.57
C VAL A 179 1.91 -29.87 9.86
N PRO A 180 0.62 -30.22 10.05
CA PRO A 180 -0.03 -31.33 9.34
C PRO A 180 0.10 -31.17 7.81
N LYS A 181 0.40 -32.25 7.11
CA LYS A 181 0.68 -32.29 5.67
C LYS A 181 -0.44 -31.67 4.82
N THR A 182 -1.68 -31.77 5.26
CA THR A 182 -2.86 -31.21 4.59
C THR A 182 -2.93 -29.67 4.61
N LEU A 183 -2.31 -29.03 5.61
CA LEU A 183 -2.29 -27.58 5.79
C LEU A 183 -0.98 -26.94 5.35
N GLN A 184 0.03 -27.74 5.02
CA GLN A 184 1.31 -27.23 4.54
C GLN A 184 1.16 -26.43 3.26
N GLY A 185 1.83 -25.28 3.17
CA GLY A 185 1.84 -24.39 2.00
C GLY A 185 0.92 -23.19 2.18
N LEU A 186 0.05 -22.94 1.21
CA LEU A 186 -0.83 -21.77 1.19
C LEU A 186 -1.90 -21.77 2.29
N GLY A 187 -2.39 -22.95 2.69
CA GLY A 187 -3.48 -23.07 3.67
C GLY A 187 -3.12 -22.45 5.03
N ILE A 188 -1.97 -22.83 5.59
CA ILE A 188 -1.52 -22.30 6.89
C ILE A 188 -1.25 -20.79 6.82
N VAL A 189 -0.79 -20.29 5.67
CA VAL A 189 -0.52 -18.86 5.46
C VAL A 189 -1.82 -18.06 5.51
N PHE A 190 -2.88 -18.54 4.84
CA PHE A 190 -4.19 -17.86 4.86
C PHE A 190 -4.81 -17.87 6.26
N ILE A 191 -4.70 -18.97 6.99
CA ILE A 191 -5.17 -19.06 8.39
C ILE A 191 -4.42 -18.03 9.24
N THR A 192 -3.11 -17.95 9.11
CA THR A 192 -2.28 -17.00 9.86
C THR A 192 -2.65 -15.56 9.54
N VAL A 193 -2.84 -15.23 8.27
CA VAL A 193 -3.27 -13.89 7.85
C VAL A 193 -4.65 -13.55 8.42
N GLY A 194 -5.59 -14.51 8.41
CA GLY A 194 -6.91 -14.33 9.01
C GLY A 194 -6.84 -14.04 10.51
N LEU A 195 -5.99 -14.77 11.25
CA LEU A 195 -5.77 -14.53 12.67
C LEU A 195 -5.13 -13.17 12.93
N MET A 196 -4.16 -12.76 12.11
CA MET A 196 -3.55 -11.43 12.20
C MET A 196 -4.57 -10.32 11.90
N ALA A 197 -5.44 -10.51 10.92
CA ALA A 197 -6.51 -9.57 10.60
C ALA A 197 -7.49 -9.42 11.77
N LEU A 198 -7.89 -10.53 12.41
CA LEU A 198 -8.72 -10.50 13.61
C LEU A 198 -8.04 -9.76 14.77
N ALA A 199 -6.75 -9.96 14.97
CA ALA A 199 -5.99 -9.23 15.98
C ALA A 199 -5.94 -7.72 15.70
N MET A 200 -5.80 -7.32 14.43
CA MET A 200 -5.79 -5.90 14.05
C MET A 200 -7.17 -5.25 14.14
N MET A 201 -8.26 -6.00 14.07
CA MET A 201 -9.61 -5.47 14.31
C MET A 201 -9.80 -4.87 15.71
N CYS A 202 -8.97 -5.25 16.69
CA CYS A 202 -8.98 -4.62 18.02
C CYS A 202 -8.71 -3.12 17.95
N PHE A 203 -7.94 -2.66 16.97
CA PHE A 203 -7.64 -1.23 16.78
C PHE A 203 -8.78 -0.47 16.10
N SER A 204 -9.73 -1.14 15.47
CA SER A 204 -10.85 -0.51 14.77
C SER A 204 -11.81 0.24 15.71
N GLY A 205 -11.80 -0.06 17.00
CA GLY A 205 -12.62 0.64 18.02
C GLY A 205 -11.98 1.90 18.61
N LEU A 206 -10.74 2.21 18.26
CA LEU A 206 -10.05 3.40 18.73
C LEU A 206 -10.44 4.61 17.88
N ASN A 207 -11.37 5.42 18.36
CA ASN A 207 -11.63 6.77 17.82
C ASN A 207 -10.54 7.73 18.33
N ILE A 208 -9.49 7.91 17.53
CA ILE A 208 -8.42 8.89 17.78
C ILE A 208 -8.61 10.07 16.82
#